data_b912c966ea4cb0aa31405700bdc39469
#
_entry.id   b912c966ea4cb0aa31405700bdc39469
#
_cell.length_a   1.000
_cell.length_b   1.000
_cell.length_c   1.000
_cell.angle_alpha   90.00
_cell.angle_beta   90.00
_cell.angle_gamma   90.00
#
_symmetry.space_group_name_H-M   'P 1'
#
loop_
_entity.id
_entity.type
_entity.pdbx_description
1 polymer ?
#
loop_
_entity_poly.entity_id
_entity_poly.type
_entity_poly.pdbx_seq_one_letter_code
_entity_poly.pdbx_strand_id
1 'polypeptide(L)'
;MMRRERAAGINSGPHYTVLFFSAYFIYYAAYCIFSSYTVLFLTERAYSATVCGIITSLTFLANLLMEPVGGYITDTFLPTRRYLLLLIGMISALCIFCTKYMDQPWIMLPGMVLSAGIVYPFSQLMDAWVDISREKQPDLIYSRVRAGGSIGYAVMSVIGGYYFKHRGWDGYFLVQMVIFLFMIPCLLLLPDTSLGNRRKQEEKEKSLSFFQAFHTLVQNRRFLFWLGIITFYWFSHRLVGSFLSLIIVELGGDAETYGNVCGAGAAVEFAGLMLLAFAWKKKNSHALLGMAIALITNLLRPLCFLLFSGTWALYLGQMLQCASFAFYMSVSVECFAEAADERLRSFSISMGLTVSSVVGTVLANLVGGRLCDMFHPGILILVSFALGFLNSAVFFAERLYHSMEKHG
;
A
#
# COMPACT_ATOMS: atom_id res chain seq x y z
N MET A 1 11.18 -11.63 49.94
CA MET A 1 11.18 -10.31 49.25
C MET A 1 10.68 -10.40 47.82
N MET A 2 10.22 -11.55 47.33
CA MET A 2 9.73 -11.80 45.94
C MET A 2 8.19 -11.78 45.77
N ARG A 3 7.44 -11.23 46.68
CA ARG A 3 5.95 -11.27 46.68
C ARG A 3 5.28 -9.89 46.67
N ARG A 4 6.05 -8.76 46.61
CA ARG A 4 5.48 -7.39 46.63
C ARG A 4 5.59 -6.62 45.29
N GLU A 5 6.22 -7.17 44.24
CA GLU A 5 6.29 -6.49 42.93
C GLU A 5 5.15 -6.87 41.96
N ARG A 6 4.24 -7.76 42.36
CA ARG A 6 3.06 -8.13 41.54
C ARG A 6 1.81 -7.26 41.77
N ALA A 7 1.90 -6.21 42.57
CA ALA A 7 0.74 -5.37 42.92
C ALA A 7 0.69 -4.00 42.22
N ALA A 8 1.60 -3.71 41.28
CA ALA A 8 1.44 -2.62 40.32
C ALA A 8 1.01 -3.21 38.96
N GLY A 9 -0.03 -4.03 39.00
CA GLY A 9 -0.71 -4.52 37.81
C GLY A 9 -1.44 -3.35 37.16
N ILE A 10 -0.78 -2.66 36.25
CA ILE A 10 -1.42 -1.81 35.24
C ILE A 10 -2.27 -2.77 34.39
N ASN A 11 -3.57 -2.83 34.69
CA ASN A 11 -4.61 -3.44 33.85
C ASN A 11 -4.69 -2.68 32.51
N SER A 12 -3.79 -2.93 31.57
CA SER A 12 -3.60 -2.10 30.40
C SER A 12 -3.79 -2.84 29.06
N GLY A 13 -4.11 -4.14 29.07
CA GLY A 13 -4.22 -4.93 27.84
C GLY A 13 -5.29 -4.48 26.84
N PRO A 14 -6.56 -4.32 27.18
CA PRO A 14 -7.60 -4.01 26.19
C PRO A 14 -7.55 -2.55 25.71
N HIS A 15 -7.05 -1.60 26.51
CA HIS A 15 -7.07 -0.17 26.19
C HIS A 15 -6.13 0.19 25.04
N TYR A 16 -4.92 -0.35 25.00
CA TYR A 16 -3.96 -0.02 23.94
C TYR A 16 -4.32 -0.67 22.61
N THR A 17 -4.91 -1.88 22.62
CA THR A 17 -5.43 -2.51 21.39
C THR A 17 -6.50 -1.63 20.73
N VAL A 18 -7.43 -1.07 21.53
CA VAL A 18 -8.48 -0.18 21.02
C VAL A 18 -7.87 1.13 20.49
N LEU A 19 -6.91 1.73 21.22
CA LEU A 19 -6.29 2.98 20.80
C LEU A 19 -5.47 2.84 19.51
N PHE A 20 -4.66 1.78 19.40
CA PHE A 20 -3.95 1.49 18.15
C PHE A 20 -4.91 1.16 17.01
N PHE A 21 -5.94 0.35 17.24
CA PHE A 21 -6.98 0.06 16.26
C PHE A 21 -7.64 1.36 15.76
N SER A 22 -8.02 2.26 16.67
CA SER A 22 -8.62 3.55 16.32
C SER A 22 -7.64 4.45 15.55
N ALA A 23 -6.37 4.47 15.93
CA ALA A 23 -5.34 5.20 15.22
C ALA A 23 -5.16 4.69 13.78
N TYR A 24 -5.10 3.36 13.57
CA TYR A 24 -5.08 2.77 12.23
C TYR A 24 -6.35 3.08 11.43
N PHE A 25 -7.52 2.97 12.07
CA PHE A 25 -8.79 3.30 11.43
C PHE A 25 -8.78 4.74 10.90
N ILE A 26 -8.43 5.70 11.74
CA ILE A 26 -8.43 7.13 11.38
C ILE A 26 -7.36 7.42 10.32
N TYR A 27 -6.15 6.89 10.49
CA TYR A 27 -5.10 7.05 9.50
C TYR A 27 -5.51 6.55 8.12
N TYR A 28 -6.03 5.31 8.04
CA TYR A 28 -6.41 4.74 6.75
C TYR A 28 -7.67 5.36 6.16
N ALA A 29 -8.55 5.95 6.98
CA ALA A 29 -9.62 6.80 6.52
C ALA A 29 -9.09 8.07 5.83
N ALA A 30 -8.13 8.77 6.45
CA ALA A 30 -7.48 9.94 5.84
C ALA A 30 -6.66 9.56 4.60
N TYR A 31 -5.91 8.45 4.67
CA TYR A 31 -5.16 7.89 3.56
C TYR A 31 -6.05 7.55 2.37
N CYS A 32 -7.25 7.01 2.59
CA CYS A 32 -8.21 6.70 1.54
C CYS A 32 -8.58 7.95 0.73
N ILE A 33 -8.89 9.07 1.38
CA ILE A 33 -9.19 10.33 0.70
C ILE A 33 -8.03 10.72 -0.22
N PHE A 34 -6.82 10.68 0.30
CA PHE A 34 -5.64 11.08 -0.47
C PHE A 34 -5.29 10.09 -1.58
N SER A 35 -5.27 8.78 -1.30
CA SER A 35 -4.79 7.78 -2.27
C SER A 35 -5.81 7.43 -3.35
N SER A 36 -7.09 7.36 -2.99
CA SER A 36 -8.14 6.90 -3.90
C SER A 36 -8.75 8.02 -4.71
N TYR A 37 -8.98 9.16 -4.09
CA TYR A 37 -9.72 10.26 -4.73
C TYR A 37 -8.85 11.29 -5.44
N THR A 38 -7.51 11.19 -5.37
CA THR A 38 -6.58 12.12 -6.04
C THR A 38 -6.84 12.23 -7.54
N VAL A 39 -7.02 11.09 -8.24
CA VAL A 39 -7.23 11.11 -9.70
C VAL A 39 -8.56 11.77 -10.04
N LEU A 40 -9.65 11.42 -9.36
CA LEU A 40 -10.94 12.07 -9.56
C LEU A 40 -10.88 13.57 -9.24
N PHE A 41 -10.27 13.96 -8.13
CA PHE A 41 -10.09 15.36 -7.76
C PHE A 41 -9.37 16.15 -8.85
N LEU A 42 -8.29 15.60 -9.39
CA LEU A 42 -7.52 16.27 -10.44
C LEU A 42 -8.30 16.36 -11.76
N THR A 43 -9.00 15.30 -12.15
CA THR A 43 -9.79 15.30 -13.40
C THR A 43 -11.01 16.20 -13.32
N GLU A 44 -11.68 16.30 -12.18
CA GLU A 44 -12.74 17.30 -11.97
C GLU A 44 -12.25 18.73 -12.06
N ARG A 45 -10.95 18.96 -11.85
CA ARG A 45 -10.29 20.23 -12.09
C ARG A 45 -9.66 20.36 -13.46
N ALA A 46 -10.10 19.55 -14.42
CA ALA A 46 -9.68 19.56 -15.82
C ALA A 46 -8.18 19.27 -16.06
N TYR A 47 -7.50 18.59 -15.11
CA TYR A 47 -6.15 18.07 -15.39
C TYR A 47 -6.23 16.82 -16.25
N SER A 48 -5.30 16.69 -17.19
CA SER A 48 -5.20 15.49 -18.03
C SER A 48 -4.82 14.25 -17.24
N ALA A 49 -5.17 13.07 -17.74
CA ALA A 49 -4.79 11.81 -17.11
C ALA A 49 -3.25 11.64 -17.05
N THR A 50 -2.51 12.20 -18.01
CA THR A 50 -1.03 12.25 -17.96
C THR A 50 -0.55 13.02 -16.73
N VAL A 51 -1.13 14.19 -16.42
CA VAL A 51 -0.78 14.95 -15.22
C VAL A 51 -1.14 14.16 -13.96
N CYS A 52 -2.31 13.52 -13.91
CA CYS A 52 -2.69 12.63 -12.80
C CYS A 52 -1.66 11.52 -12.61
N GLY A 53 -1.21 10.88 -13.70
CA GLY A 53 -0.19 9.82 -13.67
C GLY A 53 1.18 10.33 -13.18
N ILE A 54 1.60 11.51 -13.58
CA ILE A 54 2.84 12.14 -13.10
C ILE A 54 2.75 12.44 -11.61
N ILE A 55 1.67 13.10 -11.16
CA ILE A 55 1.49 13.44 -9.74
C ILE A 55 1.45 12.19 -8.88
N THR A 56 0.65 11.18 -9.24
CA THR A 56 0.61 9.92 -8.49
C THR A 56 1.95 9.18 -8.50
N SER A 57 2.74 9.23 -9.58
CA SER A 57 4.10 8.70 -9.59
C SER A 57 5.02 9.44 -8.63
N LEU A 58 4.98 10.77 -8.62
CA LEU A 58 5.78 11.61 -7.71
C LEU A 58 5.39 11.38 -6.25
N THR A 59 4.11 11.13 -5.95
CA THR A 59 3.67 10.80 -4.58
C THR A 59 4.26 9.47 -4.10
N PHE A 60 4.35 8.45 -4.96
CA PHE A 60 5.03 7.19 -4.63
C PHE A 60 6.53 7.36 -4.43
N LEU A 61 7.19 8.17 -5.25
CA LEU A 61 8.61 8.48 -5.09
C LEU A 61 8.88 9.28 -3.81
N ALA A 62 8.00 10.24 -3.48
CA ALA A 62 8.10 10.99 -2.23
C ALA A 62 7.99 10.07 -1.00
N ASN A 63 7.07 9.08 -1.04
CA ASN A 63 6.99 8.06 0.00
C ASN A 63 8.31 7.28 0.15
N LEU A 64 8.82 6.76 -0.96
CA LEU A 64 10.06 5.97 -0.99
C LEU A 64 11.24 6.73 -0.34
N LEU A 65 11.32 8.04 -0.56
CA LEU A 65 12.38 8.89 0.00
C LEU A 65 12.14 9.21 1.48
N MET A 66 10.90 9.48 1.86
CA MET A 66 10.56 9.95 3.20
C MET A 66 10.39 8.84 4.24
N GLU A 67 10.12 7.61 3.82
CA GLU A 67 9.98 6.47 4.72
C GLU A 67 11.26 6.18 5.53
N PRO A 68 12.46 6.06 4.93
CA PRO A 68 13.71 5.89 5.69
C PRO A 68 14.03 7.10 6.57
N VAL A 69 13.70 8.32 6.10
CA VAL A 69 13.93 9.56 6.87
C VAL A 69 13.08 9.56 8.14
N GLY A 70 11.80 9.17 8.02
CA GLY A 70 10.90 9.05 9.18
C GLY A 70 11.41 8.03 10.20
N GLY A 71 11.84 6.86 9.74
CA GLY A 71 12.46 5.84 10.60
C GLY A 71 13.71 6.38 11.32
N TYR A 72 14.62 7.00 10.59
CA TYR A 72 15.83 7.58 11.16
C TYR A 72 15.54 8.65 12.23
N ILE A 73 14.55 9.53 11.98
CA ILE A 73 14.14 10.56 12.94
C ILE A 73 13.58 9.93 14.22
N THR A 74 12.72 8.92 14.09
CA THR A 74 12.11 8.24 15.24
C THR A 74 13.10 7.36 16.01
N ASP A 75 14.13 6.87 15.37
CA ASP A 75 15.17 6.08 16.04
C ASP A 75 16.24 6.94 16.72
N THR A 76 16.43 8.19 16.24
CA THR A 76 17.58 9.02 16.68
C THR A 76 17.17 10.26 17.47
N PHE A 77 16.12 10.98 17.05
CA PHE A 77 15.86 12.35 17.54
C PHE A 77 14.57 12.48 18.35
N LEU A 78 13.47 11.87 17.88
CA LEU A 78 12.16 12.09 18.45
C LEU A 78 11.42 10.76 18.71
N PRO A 79 10.73 10.63 19.86
CA PRO A 79 9.82 9.50 20.07
C PRO A 79 8.73 9.47 18.99
N THR A 80 8.31 8.28 18.56
CA THR A 80 7.34 8.08 17.48
C THR A 80 6.07 8.91 17.70
N ARG A 81 5.52 8.95 18.90
CA ARG A 81 4.33 9.75 19.23
C ARG A 81 4.51 11.23 18.88
N ARG A 82 5.63 11.85 19.34
CA ARG A 82 5.89 13.27 19.11
C ARG A 82 6.11 13.58 17.64
N TYR A 83 6.80 12.68 16.93
CA TYR A 83 7.03 12.82 15.51
C TYR A 83 5.71 12.73 14.70
N LEU A 84 4.83 11.76 15.00
CA LEU A 84 3.51 11.66 14.37
C LEU A 84 2.63 12.88 14.63
N LEU A 85 2.65 13.45 15.86
CA LEU A 85 1.92 14.69 16.16
C LEU A 85 2.46 15.88 15.35
N LEU A 86 3.79 15.97 15.18
CA LEU A 86 4.43 16.98 14.32
C LEU A 86 3.98 16.80 12.86
N LEU A 87 3.97 15.57 12.35
CA LEU A 87 3.50 15.29 10.98
C LEU A 87 2.02 15.67 10.80
N ILE A 88 1.15 15.45 11.80
CA ILE A 88 -0.25 15.92 11.75
C ILE A 88 -0.31 17.44 11.65
N GLY A 89 0.52 18.16 12.40
CA GLY A 89 0.63 19.62 12.28
C GLY A 89 1.07 20.06 10.90
N MET A 90 2.09 19.42 10.35
CA MET A 90 2.61 19.70 9.00
C MET A 90 1.57 19.42 7.91
N ILE A 91 0.90 18.26 7.95
CA ILE A 91 -0.13 17.93 6.95
C ILE A 91 -1.32 18.88 7.06
N SER A 92 -1.71 19.26 8.28
CA SER A 92 -2.80 20.22 8.48
C SER A 92 -2.47 21.60 7.87
N ALA A 93 -1.25 22.09 8.09
CA ALA A 93 -0.78 23.34 7.50
C ALA A 93 -0.74 23.26 5.95
N LEU A 94 -0.25 22.13 5.40
CA LEU A 94 -0.25 21.90 3.95
C LEU A 94 -1.67 21.80 3.38
N CYS A 95 -2.59 21.15 4.05
CA CYS A 95 -3.98 21.07 3.62
C CYS A 95 -4.64 22.45 3.56
N ILE A 96 -4.43 23.30 4.57
CA ILE A 96 -4.92 24.68 4.58
C ILE A 96 -4.29 25.47 3.43
N PHE A 97 -2.98 25.32 3.23
CA PHE A 97 -2.23 25.99 2.17
C PHE A 97 -2.73 25.55 0.78
N CYS A 98 -2.86 24.24 0.54
CA CYS A 98 -3.38 23.71 -0.72
C CYS A 98 -4.85 24.11 -0.95
N THR A 99 -5.69 24.20 0.07
CA THR A 99 -7.06 24.71 -0.04
C THR A 99 -7.07 26.18 -0.49
N LYS A 100 -6.22 27.03 0.11
CA LYS A 100 -6.16 28.45 -0.22
C LYS A 100 -5.66 28.69 -1.65
N TYR A 101 -4.74 27.86 -2.14
CA TYR A 101 -4.13 28.00 -3.47
C TYR A 101 -4.57 26.89 -4.44
N MET A 102 -5.78 26.37 -4.25
CA MET A 102 -6.30 25.23 -5.00
C MET A 102 -6.40 25.51 -6.51
N ASP A 103 -6.61 26.77 -6.91
CA ASP A 103 -6.69 27.18 -8.30
C ASP A 103 -5.33 27.54 -8.93
N GLN A 104 -4.24 27.39 -8.16
CA GLN A 104 -2.88 27.66 -8.62
C GLN A 104 -2.10 26.34 -8.79
N PRO A 105 -2.00 25.77 -10.01
CA PRO A 105 -1.36 24.48 -10.27
C PRO A 105 0.06 24.38 -9.73
N TRP A 106 0.83 25.46 -9.90
CA TRP A 106 2.24 25.51 -9.48
C TRP A 106 2.46 25.42 -7.96
N ILE A 107 1.43 25.64 -7.18
CA ILE A 107 1.45 25.55 -5.72
C ILE A 107 0.76 24.27 -5.28
N MET A 108 -0.43 24.00 -5.81
CA MET A 108 -1.25 22.85 -5.40
C MET A 108 -0.59 21.52 -5.71
N LEU A 109 -0.09 21.32 -6.95
CA LEU A 109 0.47 20.02 -7.35
C LEU A 109 1.74 19.64 -6.55
N PRO A 110 2.76 20.55 -6.36
CA PRO A 110 3.86 20.24 -5.44
C PRO A 110 3.42 20.06 -4.01
N GLY A 111 2.40 20.80 -3.54
CA GLY A 111 1.81 20.62 -2.22
C GLY A 111 1.22 19.22 -2.01
N MET A 112 0.56 18.65 -3.02
CA MET A 112 0.08 17.27 -2.99
C MET A 112 1.22 16.26 -2.88
N VAL A 113 2.30 16.44 -3.64
CA VAL A 113 3.47 15.54 -3.57
C VAL A 113 4.14 15.62 -2.20
N LEU A 114 4.30 16.82 -1.64
CA LEU A 114 4.83 17.01 -0.28
C LEU A 114 3.91 16.38 0.77
N SER A 115 2.59 16.54 0.61
CA SER A 115 1.61 15.88 1.49
C SER A 115 1.76 14.38 1.48
N ALA A 116 2.00 13.77 0.32
CA ALA A 116 2.23 12.34 0.21
C ALA A 116 3.48 11.89 0.99
N GLY A 117 4.58 12.61 0.86
CA GLY A 117 5.81 12.35 1.62
C GLY A 117 5.63 12.40 3.13
N ILE A 118 4.62 13.13 3.62
CA ILE A 118 4.25 13.16 5.03
C ILE A 118 3.29 12.03 5.39
N VAL A 119 2.26 11.80 4.57
CA VAL A 119 1.15 10.88 4.86
C VAL A 119 1.57 9.42 4.76
N TYR A 120 2.25 9.02 3.72
CA TYR A 120 2.56 7.61 3.47
C TYR A 120 3.46 6.95 4.53
N PRO A 121 4.51 7.60 5.06
CA PRO A 121 5.36 6.99 6.08
C PRO A 121 4.66 6.70 7.43
N PHE A 122 3.48 7.29 7.68
CA PHE A 122 2.73 7.05 8.91
C PHE A 122 2.47 5.56 9.16
N SER A 123 2.14 4.80 8.13
CA SER A 123 1.84 3.37 8.26
C SER A 123 3.01 2.61 8.87
N GLN A 124 4.21 2.76 8.29
CA GLN A 124 5.41 2.10 8.76
C GLN A 124 5.84 2.54 10.15
N LEU A 125 5.70 3.83 10.44
CA LEU A 125 5.99 4.37 11.77
C LEU A 125 5.05 3.80 12.83
N MET A 126 3.76 3.65 12.49
CA MET A 126 2.79 3.00 13.36
C MET A 126 3.05 1.51 13.52
N ASP A 127 3.42 0.82 12.45
CA ASP A 127 3.78 -0.60 12.47
C ASP A 127 4.99 -0.84 13.40
N ALA A 128 6.04 -0.02 13.28
CA ALA A 128 7.19 -0.06 14.16
C ALA A 128 6.82 0.26 15.62
N TRP A 129 5.91 1.22 15.83
CA TRP A 129 5.45 1.57 17.18
C TRP A 129 4.66 0.45 17.85
N VAL A 130 3.77 -0.21 17.11
CA VAL A 130 3.06 -1.40 17.62
C VAL A 130 4.05 -2.50 17.97
N ASP A 131 5.05 -2.77 17.12
CA ASP A 131 6.04 -3.82 17.35
C ASP A 131 6.84 -3.58 18.64
N ILE A 132 7.33 -2.36 18.84
CA ILE A 132 8.02 -1.95 20.09
C ILE A 132 7.07 -2.06 21.30
N SER A 133 5.80 -1.71 21.12
CA SER A 133 4.81 -1.74 22.21
C SER A 133 4.47 -3.18 22.62
N ARG A 134 4.51 -4.13 21.70
CA ARG A 134 4.28 -5.57 21.97
C ARG A 134 5.33 -6.17 22.91
N GLU A 135 6.56 -5.68 22.91
CA GLU A 135 7.58 -6.15 23.85
C GLU A 135 7.16 -5.94 25.32
N LYS A 136 6.42 -4.84 25.58
CA LYS A 136 5.91 -4.51 26.91
C LYS A 136 4.50 -5.03 27.17
N GLN A 137 3.77 -5.41 26.13
CA GLN A 137 2.36 -5.80 26.16
C GLN A 137 2.11 -6.99 25.22
N PRO A 138 2.35 -8.22 25.68
CA PRO A 138 2.19 -9.44 24.88
C PRO A 138 0.78 -9.65 24.32
N ASP A 139 -0.24 -9.08 24.96
CA ASP A 139 -1.65 -9.16 24.54
C ASP A 139 -1.98 -8.26 23.33
N LEU A 140 -1.06 -7.37 22.93
CA LEU A 140 -1.21 -6.51 21.77
C LEU A 140 -0.94 -7.33 20.50
N ILE A 141 -2.00 -7.77 19.81
CA ILE A 141 -1.90 -8.56 18.59
C ILE A 141 -1.91 -7.64 17.38
N TYR A 142 -0.81 -7.61 16.60
CA TYR A 142 -0.63 -6.76 15.43
C TYR A 142 -1.78 -6.86 14.42
N SER A 143 -2.21 -8.08 14.06
CA SER A 143 -3.30 -8.28 13.10
C SER A 143 -4.63 -7.66 13.55
N ARG A 144 -4.91 -7.66 14.86
CA ARG A 144 -6.13 -7.03 15.41
C ARG A 144 -6.10 -5.52 15.26
N VAL A 145 -4.99 -4.88 15.60
CA VAL A 145 -4.88 -3.42 15.48
C VAL A 145 -4.81 -2.98 14.02
N ARG A 146 -4.11 -3.72 13.18
CA ARG A 146 -3.97 -3.45 11.74
C ARG A 146 -5.30 -3.60 10.98
N ALA A 147 -6.20 -4.45 11.45
CA ALA A 147 -7.56 -4.60 10.93
C ALA A 147 -8.36 -3.30 10.93
N GLY A 148 -8.11 -2.41 11.92
CA GLY A 148 -8.69 -1.07 11.96
C GLY A 148 -8.43 -0.29 10.68
N GLY A 149 -7.25 -0.45 10.07
CA GLY A 149 -6.89 0.21 8.82
C GLY A 149 -7.77 -0.21 7.63
N SER A 150 -7.98 -1.50 7.44
CA SER A 150 -8.83 -2.00 6.34
C SER A 150 -10.28 -1.55 6.50
N ILE A 151 -10.78 -1.55 7.74
CA ILE A 151 -12.15 -1.07 8.04
C ILE A 151 -12.24 0.44 7.82
N GLY A 152 -11.26 1.23 8.30
CA GLY A 152 -11.21 2.68 8.12
C GLY A 152 -11.17 3.07 6.64
N TYR A 153 -10.35 2.38 5.85
CA TYR A 153 -10.30 2.58 4.40
C TYR A 153 -11.63 2.24 3.72
N ALA A 154 -12.23 1.07 4.02
CA ALA A 154 -13.48 0.64 3.42
C ALA A 154 -14.64 1.60 3.75
N VAL A 155 -14.78 1.99 5.02
CA VAL A 155 -15.80 2.93 5.47
C VAL A 155 -15.63 4.29 4.79
N MET A 156 -14.37 4.79 4.76
CA MET A 156 -14.11 6.12 4.19
C MET A 156 -14.20 6.13 2.66
N SER A 157 -13.94 5.01 1.98
CA SER A 157 -14.21 4.89 0.55
C SER A 157 -15.69 5.18 0.25
N VAL A 158 -16.60 4.58 1.00
CA VAL A 158 -18.05 4.79 0.79
C VAL A 158 -18.49 6.21 1.18
N ILE A 159 -18.10 6.66 2.38
CA ILE A 159 -18.47 8.00 2.89
C ILE A 159 -17.87 9.10 1.99
N GLY A 160 -16.61 8.96 1.58
CA GLY A 160 -15.91 9.90 0.70
C GLY A 160 -16.59 10.00 -0.67
N GLY A 161 -16.96 8.87 -1.27
CA GLY A 161 -17.68 8.84 -2.54
C GLY A 161 -19.00 9.58 -2.48
N TYR A 162 -19.81 9.28 -1.45
CA TYR A 162 -21.06 9.99 -1.19
C TYR A 162 -20.83 11.50 -0.97
N TYR A 163 -19.83 11.85 -0.15
CA TYR A 163 -19.52 13.25 0.16
C TYR A 163 -19.13 14.03 -1.11
N PHE A 164 -18.18 13.55 -1.90
CA PHE A 164 -17.68 14.26 -3.08
C PHE A 164 -18.73 14.36 -4.18
N LYS A 165 -19.59 13.37 -4.35
CA LYS A 165 -20.71 13.44 -5.28
C LYS A 165 -21.69 14.57 -4.94
N HIS A 166 -22.02 14.77 -3.64
CA HIS A 166 -23.07 15.70 -3.22
C HIS A 166 -22.56 17.08 -2.82
N ARG A 167 -21.31 17.19 -2.36
CA ARG A 167 -20.72 18.43 -1.87
C ARG A 167 -19.63 19.00 -2.76
N GLY A 168 -19.22 18.26 -3.81
CA GLY A 168 -18.14 18.64 -4.70
C GLY A 168 -16.75 18.51 -4.06
N TRP A 169 -15.74 19.00 -4.77
CA TRP A 169 -14.33 18.73 -4.49
C TRP A 169 -13.60 19.84 -3.72
N ASP A 170 -14.25 20.97 -3.42
CA ASP A 170 -13.61 22.11 -2.74
C ASP A 170 -13.15 21.75 -1.31
N GLY A 171 -13.84 20.79 -0.68
CA GLY A 171 -13.47 20.25 0.63
C GLY A 171 -12.39 19.19 0.65
N TYR A 172 -11.78 18.82 -0.48
CA TYR A 172 -10.87 17.67 -0.59
C TYR A 172 -9.76 17.67 0.47
N PHE A 173 -8.97 18.74 0.54
CA PHE A 173 -7.90 18.87 1.54
C PHE A 173 -8.42 19.06 2.97
N LEU A 174 -9.54 19.76 3.13
CA LEU A 174 -10.11 20.02 4.46
C LEU A 174 -10.66 18.74 5.09
N VAL A 175 -11.31 17.88 4.32
CA VAL A 175 -11.79 16.57 4.81
C VAL A 175 -10.61 15.73 5.28
N GLN A 176 -9.53 15.66 4.51
CA GLN A 176 -8.32 14.95 4.90
C GLN A 176 -7.73 15.50 6.20
N MET A 177 -7.60 16.83 6.32
CA MET A 177 -7.11 17.51 7.52
C MET A 177 -7.96 17.16 8.75
N VAL A 178 -9.28 17.29 8.64
CA VAL A 178 -10.19 17.03 9.75
C VAL A 178 -10.06 15.59 10.25
N ILE A 179 -9.96 14.62 9.35
CA ILE A 179 -9.78 13.21 9.73
C ILE A 179 -8.44 13.03 10.49
N PHE A 180 -7.33 13.63 10.00
CA PHE A 180 -6.05 13.56 10.71
C PHE A 180 -6.10 14.20 12.11
N LEU A 181 -6.84 15.29 12.30
CA LEU A 181 -6.99 15.92 13.61
C LEU A 181 -7.70 14.99 14.62
N PHE A 182 -8.64 14.16 14.19
CA PHE A 182 -9.25 13.15 15.06
C PHE A 182 -8.27 12.08 15.56
N MET A 183 -7.09 11.95 14.93
CA MET A 183 -6.06 11.02 15.39
C MET A 183 -5.31 11.53 16.65
N ILE A 184 -5.27 12.84 16.87
CA ILE A 184 -4.52 13.45 17.98
C ILE A 184 -4.88 12.87 19.36
N PRO A 185 -6.15 12.76 19.76
CA PRO A 185 -6.51 12.15 21.04
C PRO A 185 -5.99 10.71 21.19
N CYS A 186 -6.09 9.90 20.13
CA CYS A 186 -5.58 8.53 20.15
C CYS A 186 -4.07 8.49 20.39
N LEU A 187 -3.30 9.34 19.69
CA LEU A 187 -1.84 9.42 19.85
C LEU A 187 -1.42 9.92 21.25
N LEU A 188 -2.14 10.87 21.82
CA LEU A 188 -1.83 11.41 23.14
C LEU A 188 -2.02 10.37 24.25
N LEU A 189 -2.98 9.45 24.10
CA LEU A 189 -3.29 8.39 25.05
C LEU A 189 -2.38 7.15 24.89
N LEU A 190 -1.70 6.99 23.77
CA LEU A 190 -0.78 5.89 23.54
C LEU A 190 0.53 6.07 24.31
N PRO A 191 1.21 4.97 24.71
CA PRO A 191 2.45 5.06 25.48
C PRO A 191 3.58 5.66 24.65
N ASP A 192 4.39 6.51 25.26
CA ASP A 192 5.59 7.04 24.60
C ASP A 192 6.65 5.94 24.50
N THR A 193 7.27 5.83 23.34
CA THR A 193 8.36 4.87 23.11
C THR A 193 9.70 5.55 23.39
N SER A 194 10.49 4.97 24.31
CA SER A 194 11.84 5.48 24.57
C SER A 194 12.80 5.09 23.45
N LEU A 195 13.59 6.04 22.98
CA LEU A 195 14.58 5.94 21.90
C LEU A 195 15.76 4.95 22.15
N GLY A 196 15.74 4.16 23.21
CA GLY A 196 16.97 3.66 23.79
C GLY A 196 17.44 2.24 23.43
N ASN A 197 16.60 1.37 22.83
CA ASN A 197 16.91 -0.09 22.85
C ASN A 197 17.27 -0.76 21.51
N ARG A 198 16.98 -0.19 20.36
CA ARG A 198 17.27 -0.85 19.07
C ARG A 198 18.72 -0.76 18.61
N ARG A 199 19.44 0.31 18.95
CA ARG A 199 20.82 0.54 18.50
C ARG A 199 21.85 -0.52 18.95
N LYS A 200 21.58 -1.32 19.99
CA LYS A 200 22.53 -2.30 20.54
C LYS A 200 22.52 -3.67 19.86
N GLN A 201 21.50 -4.01 19.08
CA GLN A 201 21.39 -5.34 18.44
C GLN A 201 21.90 -5.40 16.99
N GLU A 202 21.87 -4.29 16.24
CA GLU A 202 22.24 -4.28 14.83
C GLU A 202 23.77 -4.13 14.54
N GLU A 203 24.57 -3.75 15.52
CA GLU A 203 26.03 -3.52 15.33
C GLU A 203 26.88 -4.81 15.24
N LYS A 204 26.31 -6.01 15.30
CA LYS A 204 27.09 -7.25 15.43
C LYS A 204 27.30 -8.07 14.16
N GLU A 205 26.70 -7.76 13.05
CA GLU A 205 26.96 -8.46 11.79
C GLU A 205 27.77 -7.57 10.83
N LYS A 206 28.97 -8.03 10.44
CA LYS A 206 29.74 -7.46 9.32
C LYS A 206 28.87 -7.52 8.06
N SER A 207 28.03 -6.50 7.86
CA SER A 207 27.19 -6.39 6.67
C SER A 207 28.09 -6.08 5.47
N LEU A 208 27.84 -6.77 4.36
CA LEU A 208 28.35 -6.38 3.05
C LEU A 208 27.99 -4.91 2.80
N SER A 209 28.87 -4.15 2.14
CA SER A 209 28.53 -2.80 1.70
C SER A 209 27.26 -2.87 0.84
N PHE A 210 26.37 -1.87 0.97
CA PHE A 210 25.13 -1.76 0.18
C PHE A 210 25.37 -2.02 -1.31
N PHE A 211 26.41 -1.41 -1.89
CA PHE A 211 26.75 -1.57 -3.31
C PHE A 211 27.20 -3.00 -3.66
N GLN A 212 27.92 -3.66 -2.77
CA GLN A 212 28.35 -5.06 -2.98
C GLN A 212 27.14 -6.00 -2.90
N ALA A 213 26.27 -5.81 -1.92
CA ALA A 213 25.05 -6.59 -1.78
C ALA A 213 24.12 -6.40 -3.01
N PHE A 214 23.93 -5.17 -3.46
CA PHE A 214 23.16 -4.84 -4.65
C PHE A 214 23.77 -5.48 -5.92
N HIS A 215 25.05 -5.33 -6.13
CA HIS A 215 25.77 -5.92 -7.27
C HIS A 215 25.61 -7.45 -7.30
N THR A 216 25.71 -8.11 -6.15
CA THR A 216 25.53 -9.56 -6.03
C THR A 216 24.09 -9.97 -6.40
N LEU A 217 23.08 -9.22 -5.96
CA LEU A 217 21.67 -9.52 -6.30
C LEU A 217 21.39 -9.34 -7.80
N VAL A 218 21.93 -8.27 -8.42
CA VAL A 218 21.71 -8.01 -9.86
C VAL A 218 22.37 -9.06 -10.75
N GLN A 219 23.39 -9.78 -10.26
CA GLN A 219 23.97 -10.92 -10.97
C GLN A 219 23.21 -12.23 -10.78
N ASN A 220 22.30 -12.29 -9.82
CA ASN A 220 21.53 -13.49 -9.53
C ASN A 220 20.33 -13.62 -10.47
N ARG A 221 20.37 -14.61 -11.38
CA ARG A 221 19.31 -14.85 -12.38
C ARG A 221 17.95 -15.13 -11.74
N ARG A 222 17.91 -15.84 -10.61
CA ARG A 222 16.64 -16.11 -9.90
C ARG A 222 16.03 -14.83 -9.32
N PHE A 223 16.86 -13.98 -8.75
CA PHE A 223 16.42 -12.67 -8.23
C PHE A 223 15.86 -11.81 -9.37
N LEU A 224 16.57 -11.70 -10.50
CA LEU A 224 16.12 -10.91 -11.65
C LEU A 224 14.83 -11.47 -12.25
N PHE A 225 14.68 -12.79 -12.31
CA PHE A 225 13.44 -13.42 -12.77
C PHE A 225 12.26 -13.00 -11.90
N TRP A 226 12.36 -13.15 -10.56
CA TRP A 226 11.30 -12.74 -9.65
C TRP A 226 11.07 -11.23 -9.68
N LEU A 227 12.12 -10.44 -9.77
CA LEU A 227 12.02 -8.99 -9.91
C LEU A 227 11.20 -8.62 -11.16
N GLY A 228 11.47 -9.26 -12.28
CA GLY A 228 10.73 -9.08 -13.54
C GLY A 228 9.25 -9.46 -13.38
N ILE A 229 8.96 -10.71 -12.97
CA ILE A 229 7.58 -11.21 -12.80
C ILE A 229 6.76 -10.31 -11.87
N ILE A 230 7.32 -9.89 -10.74
CA ILE A 230 6.61 -9.09 -9.74
C ILE A 230 6.48 -7.62 -10.20
N THR A 231 7.47 -7.08 -10.92
CA THR A 231 7.35 -5.73 -11.52
C THR A 231 6.24 -5.69 -12.56
N PHE A 232 6.16 -6.68 -13.44
CA PHE A 232 5.09 -6.76 -14.44
C PHE A 232 3.71 -7.04 -13.81
N TYR A 233 3.67 -7.81 -12.71
CA TYR A 233 2.47 -7.95 -11.89
C TYR A 233 1.96 -6.59 -11.41
N TRP A 234 2.83 -5.78 -10.76
CA TRP A 234 2.48 -4.44 -10.29
C TRP A 234 2.10 -3.52 -11.44
N PHE A 235 2.82 -3.57 -12.56
CA PHE A 235 2.51 -2.75 -13.73
C PHE A 235 1.09 -3.05 -14.25
N SER A 236 0.77 -4.30 -14.55
CA SER A 236 -0.55 -4.72 -14.99
C SER A 236 -1.64 -4.37 -13.97
N HIS A 237 -1.40 -4.69 -12.69
CA HIS A 237 -2.34 -4.46 -11.60
C HIS A 237 -2.67 -2.98 -11.41
N ARG A 238 -1.66 -2.10 -11.47
CA ARG A 238 -1.77 -0.66 -11.23
C ARG A 238 -2.32 0.10 -12.44
N LEU A 239 -2.17 -0.39 -13.66
CA LEU A 239 -2.80 0.23 -14.83
C LEU A 239 -4.30 0.41 -14.65
N VAL A 240 -5.00 -0.62 -14.23
CA VAL A 240 -6.43 -0.53 -13.92
C VAL A 240 -6.63 0.12 -12.55
N GLY A 241 -5.82 -0.22 -11.55
CA GLY A 241 -6.02 0.23 -10.17
C GLY A 241 -5.89 1.74 -9.99
N SER A 242 -4.86 2.36 -10.59
CA SER A 242 -4.61 3.80 -10.45
C SER A 242 -5.64 4.67 -11.18
N PHE A 243 -6.21 4.16 -12.28
CA PHE A 243 -7.18 4.88 -13.11
C PHE A 243 -8.58 4.27 -13.06
N LEU A 244 -8.86 3.41 -12.08
CA LEU A 244 -10.17 2.77 -11.93
C LEU A 244 -11.30 3.79 -11.85
N SER A 245 -11.06 4.91 -11.22
CA SER A 245 -12.03 6.01 -11.12
C SER A 245 -12.43 6.57 -12.50
N LEU A 246 -11.46 6.73 -13.41
CA LEU A 246 -11.73 7.19 -14.77
C LEU A 246 -12.47 6.13 -15.60
N ILE A 247 -12.11 4.87 -15.42
CA ILE A 247 -12.82 3.75 -16.06
C ILE A 247 -14.29 3.72 -15.59
N ILE A 248 -14.54 3.93 -14.29
CA ILE A 248 -15.89 3.98 -13.74
C ILE A 248 -16.69 5.14 -14.31
N VAL A 249 -16.08 6.32 -14.41
CA VAL A 249 -16.73 7.51 -15.02
C VAL A 249 -17.05 7.26 -16.49
N GLU A 250 -16.15 6.64 -17.26
CA GLU A 250 -16.41 6.26 -18.66
C GLU A 250 -17.58 5.28 -18.79
N LEU A 251 -17.76 4.39 -17.82
CA LEU A 251 -18.89 3.45 -17.76
C LEU A 251 -20.19 4.08 -17.21
N GLY A 252 -20.22 5.40 -17.04
CA GLY A 252 -21.40 6.16 -16.57
C GLY A 252 -21.56 6.17 -15.05
N GLY A 253 -20.55 5.71 -14.28
CA GLY A 253 -20.52 5.83 -12.83
C GLY A 253 -19.99 7.20 -12.37
N ASP A 254 -19.98 7.39 -11.07
CA ASP A 254 -19.58 8.63 -10.41
C ASP A 254 -18.67 8.37 -9.19
N ALA A 255 -18.37 9.40 -8.41
CA ALA A 255 -17.58 9.31 -7.20
C ALA A 255 -18.18 8.35 -6.16
N GLU A 256 -19.50 8.27 -6.05
CA GLU A 256 -20.19 7.35 -5.15
C GLU A 256 -20.04 5.90 -5.62
N THR A 257 -20.22 5.64 -6.90
CA THR A 257 -19.99 4.32 -7.51
C THR A 257 -18.56 3.87 -7.29
N TYR A 258 -17.59 4.76 -7.51
CA TYR A 258 -16.17 4.49 -7.25
C TYR A 258 -15.91 4.16 -5.78
N GLY A 259 -16.44 4.95 -4.87
CA GLY A 259 -16.30 4.74 -3.43
C GLY A 259 -16.88 3.40 -2.98
N ASN A 260 -18.07 3.04 -3.46
CA ASN A 260 -18.72 1.76 -3.17
C ASN A 260 -17.91 0.57 -3.70
N VAL A 261 -17.40 0.65 -4.92
CA VAL A 261 -16.56 -0.39 -5.54
C VAL A 261 -15.24 -0.57 -4.76
N CYS A 262 -14.57 0.53 -4.38
CA CYS A 262 -13.35 0.49 -3.58
C CYS A 262 -13.60 -0.04 -2.16
N GLY A 263 -14.70 0.39 -1.53
CA GLY A 263 -15.09 -0.06 -0.20
C GLY A 263 -15.41 -1.55 -0.15
N ALA A 264 -16.18 -2.04 -1.12
CA ALA A 264 -16.44 -3.48 -1.26
C ALA A 264 -15.15 -4.27 -1.50
N GLY A 265 -14.25 -3.76 -2.35
CA GLY A 265 -12.94 -4.34 -2.59
C GLY A 265 -12.13 -4.48 -1.29
N ALA A 266 -11.99 -3.42 -0.52
CA ALA A 266 -11.24 -3.43 0.73
C ALA A 266 -11.84 -4.41 1.78
N ALA A 267 -13.17 -4.52 1.84
CA ALA A 267 -13.85 -5.47 2.72
C ALA A 267 -13.55 -6.93 2.33
N VAL A 268 -13.58 -7.24 1.03
CA VAL A 268 -13.27 -8.59 0.52
C VAL A 268 -11.78 -8.91 0.68
N GLU A 269 -10.88 -7.94 0.47
CA GLU A 269 -9.44 -8.11 0.69
C GLU A 269 -9.16 -8.48 2.14
N PHE A 270 -9.76 -7.78 3.09
CA PHE A 270 -9.63 -8.11 4.50
C PHE A 270 -10.07 -9.55 4.80
N ALA A 271 -11.25 -9.95 4.30
CA ALA A 271 -11.75 -11.31 4.47
C ALA A 271 -10.82 -12.36 3.81
N GLY A 272 -10.31 -12.08 2.63
CA GLY A 272 -9.39 -12.94 1.88
C GLY A 272 -8.06 -13.15 2.62
N LEU A 273 -7.45 -12.10 3.14
CA LEU A 273 -6.22 -12.18 3.94
C LEU A 273 -6.44 -12.98 5.23
N MET A 274 -7.59 -12.80 5.90
CA MET A 274 -7.94 -13.59 7.08
C MET A 274 -8.08 -15.09 6.74
N LEU A 275 -8.81 -15.42 5.67
CA LEU A 275 -8.98 -16.81 5.23
C LEU A 275 -7.65 -17.46 4.87
N LEU A 276 -6.78 -16.75 4.13
CA LEU A 276 -5.45 -17.26 3.79
C LEU A 276 -4.56 -17.46 5.03
N ALA A 277 -4.63 -16.57 6.01
CA ALA A 277 -3.88 -16.72 7.25
C ALA A 277 -4.26 -18.02 8.01
N PHE A 278 -5.52 -18.46 7.92
CA PHE A 278 -5.98 -19.74 8.50
C PHE A 278 -5.68 -20.95 7.61
N ALA A 279 -5.87 -20.82 6.28
CA ALA A 279 -5.77 -21.92 5.34
C ALA A 279 -4.32 -22.22 4.90
N TRP A 280 -3.49 -21.18 4.78
CA TRP A 280 -2.13 -21.27 4.28
C TRP A 280 -1.14 -21.56 5.41
N LYS A 281 -1.02 -22.83 5.80
CA LYS A 281 -0.05 -23.23 6.83
C LYS A 281 1.36 -23.19 6.26
N LYS A 282 2.25 -22.43 6.90
CA LYS A 282 3.65 -22.18 6.57
C LYS A 282 4.53 -23.44 6.35
N LYS A 283 4.04 -24.63 6.68
CA LYS A 283 4.81 -25.87 6.67
C LYS A 283 4.97 -26.51 5.27
N ASN A 284 4.15 -26.10 4.29
CA ASN A 284 4.27 -26.55 2.90
C ASN A 284 4.29 -25.28 2.05
N SER A 285 5.47 -24.69 1.88
CA SER A 285 5.68 -23.53 1.00
C SER A 285 5.29 -23.90 -0.44
N HIS A 286 4.11 -23.49 -0.86
CA HIS A 286 3.65 -23.57 -2.24
C HIS A 286 3.77 -22.20 -2.91
N ALA A 287 4.90 -21.50 -2.69
CA ALA A 287 5.15 -20.15 -3.23
C ALA A 287 4.85 -20.08 -4.73
N LEU A 288 5.23 -21.11 -5.49
CA LEU A 288 4.97 -21.21 -6.91
C LEU A 288 3.47 -21.30 -7.24
N LEU A 289 2.72 -22.12 -6.50
CA LEU A 289 1.28 -22.25 -6.68
C LEU A 289 0.57 -20.96 -6.31
N GLY A 290 0.96 -20.34 -5.20
CA GLY A 290 0.41 -19.06 -4.76
C GLY A 290 0.67 -17.95 -5.78
N MET A 291 1.88 -17.88 -6.35
CA MET A 291 2.20 -16.92 -7.41
C MET A 291 1.41 -17.21 -8.69
N ALA A 292 1.26 -18.48 -9.10
CA ALA A 292 0.42 -18.85 -10.24
C ALA A 292 -1.03 -18.37 -10.05
N ILE A 293 -1.61 -18.59 -8.86
CA ILE A 293 -2.97 -18.12 -8.53
C ILE A 293 -3.03 -16.59 -8.58
N ALA A 294 -2.03 -15.89 -8.01
CA ALA A 294 -1.96 -14.43 -8.05
C ALA A 294 -1.93 -13.89 -9.49
N LEU A 295 -1.12 -14.48 -10.36
CA LEU A 295 -1.01 -14.08 -11.77
C LEU A 295 -2.30 -14.36 -12.56
N ILE A 296 -2.89 -15.55 -12.39
CA ILE A 296 -4.14 -15.92 -13.06
C ILE A 296 -5.29 -15.00 -12.61
N THR A 297 -5.45 -14.76 -11.31
CA THR A 297 -6.52 -13.89 -10.80
C THR A 297 -6.30 -12.42 -11.20
N ASN A 298 -5.03 -11.97 -11.29
CA ASN A 298 -4.70 -10.65 -11.83
C ASN A 298 -5.07 -10.51 -13.31
N LEU A 299 -4.94 -11.60 -14.10
CA LEU A 299 -5.34 -11.66 -15.50
C LEU A 299 -6.87 -11.70 -15.65
N LEU A 300 -7.58 -12.43 -14.78
CA LEU A 300 -9.03 -12.57 -14.83
C LEU A 300 -9.76 -11.25 -14.52
N ARG A 301 -9.17 -10.36 -13.75
CA ARG A 301 -9.75 -9.05 -13.42
C ARG A 301 -10.06 -8.20 -14.65
N PRO A 302 -9.08 -7.81 -15.48
CA PRO A 302 -9.36 -7.06 -16.70
C PRO A 302 -10.20 -7.86 -17.71
N LEU A 303 -10.04 -9.19 -17.78
CA LEU A 303 -10.89 -10.04 -18.61
C LEU A 303 -12.38 -9.93 -18.19
N CYS A 304 -12.66 -9.88 -16.90
CA CYS A 304 -14.01 -9.66 -16.39
C CYS A 304 -14.59 -8.34 -16.90
N PHE A 305 -13.82 -7.25 -16.89
CA PHE A 305 -14.27 -5.95 -17.41
C PHE A 305 -14.45 -5.94 -18.95
N LEU A 306 -13.71 -6.78 -19.67
CA LEU A 306 -13.85 -6.91 -21.14
C LEU A 306 -15.09 -7.74 -21.54
N LEU A 307 -15.40 -8.78 -20.77
CA LEU A 307 -16.48 -9.72 -21.11
C LEU A 307 -17.85 -9.29 -20.60
N PHE A 308 -17.90 -8.53 -19.53
CA PHE A 308 -19.13 -8.19 -18.87
C PHE A 308 -19.35 -6.68 -18.83
N SER A 309 -20.54 -6.25 -19.17
CA SER A 309 -20.99 -4.85 -19.08
C SER A 309 -21.76 -4.59 -17.79
N GLY A 310 -21.68 -3.35 -17.31
CA GLY A 310 -22.43 -2.89 -16.16
C GLY A 310 -21.65 -2.86 -14.84
N THR A 311 -22.24 -2.21 -13.84
CA THR A 311 -21.58 -1.93 -12.56
C THR A 311 -21.21 -3.18 -11.75
N TRP A 312 -21.95 -4.28 -11.91
CA TRP A 312 -21.64 -5.54 -11.22
C TRP A 312 -20.29 -6.14 -11.63
N ALA A 313 -19.86 -5.93 -12.89
CA ALA A 313 -18.54 -6.37 -13.34
C ALA A 313 -17.40 -5.68 -12.58
N LEU A 314 -17.60 -4.42 -12.17
CA LEU A 314 -16.64 -3.68 -11.35
C LEU A 314 -16.47 -4.33 -9.97
N TYR A 315 -17.56 -4.74 -9.33
CA TYR A 315 -17.49 -5.44 -8.05
C TYR A 315 -16.83 -6.81 -8.19
N LEU A 316 -17.19 -7.59 -9.21
CA LEU A 316 -16.57 -8.88 -9.47
C LEU A 316 -15.06 -8.74 -9.76
N GLY A 317 -14.66 -7.75 -10.55
CA GLY A 317 -13.26 -7.46 -10.81
C GLY A 317 -12.49 -7.06 -9.55
N GLN A 318 -13.11 -6.32 -8.63
CA GLN A 318 -12.49 -6.00 -7.35
C GLN A 318 -12.37 -7.22 -6.42
N MET A 319 -13.31 -8.16 -6.45
CA MET A 319 -13.19 -9.43 -5.73
C MET A 319 -12.01 -10.25 -6.26
N LEU A 320 -11.82 -10.33 -7.59
CA LEU A 320 -10.67 -10.98 -8.22
C LEU A 320 -9.35 -10.30 -7.87
N GLN A 321 -9.33 -8.95 -7.82
CA GLN A 321 -8.19 -8.19 -7.37
C GLN A 321 -7.78 -8.58 -5.95
N CYS A 322 -8.74 -8.69 -5.04
CA CYS A 322 -8.47 -9.02 -3.65
C CYS A 322 -7.87 -10.41 -3.50
N ALA A 323 -8.39 -11.39 -4.26
CA ALA A 323 -7.80 -12.72 -4.31
C ALA A 323 -6.36 -12.65 -4.85
N SER A 324 -6.13 -11.95 -5.97
CA SER A 324 -4.81 -11.76 -6.55
C SER A 324 -3.82 -11.16 -5.56
N PHE A 325 -4.20 -10.06 -4.92
CA PHE A 325 -3.35 -9.34 -3.99
C PHE A 325 -3.05 -10.14 -2.72
N ALA A 326 -4.04 -10.86 -2.18
CA ALA A 326 -3.86 -11.68 -0.99
C ALA A 326 -2.86 -12.83 -1.23
N PHE A 327 -2.95 -13.53 -2.36
CA PHE A 327 -1.96 -14.53 -2.74
C PHE A 327 -0.59 -13.92 -3.01
N TYR A 328 -0.53 -12.82 -3.76
CA TYR A 328 0.71 -12.09 -4.02
C TYR A 328 1.44 -11.73 -2.71
N MET A 329 0.76 -11.08 -1.77
CA MET A 329 1.34 -10.68 -0.48
C MET A 329 1.84 -11.86 0.34
N SER A 330 1.17 -13.01 0.23
CA SER A 330 1.54 -14.20 0.99
C SER A 330 2.81 -14.87 0.47
N VAL A 331 3.11 -14.77 -0.83
CA VAL A 331 4.19 -15.54 -1.47
C VAL A 331 5.36 -14.71 -1.99
N SER A 332 5.18 -13.43 -2.25
CA SER A 332 6.24 -12.55 -2.80
C SER A 332 7.49 -12.49 -1.91
N VAL A 333 7.29 -12.47 -0.60
CA VAL A 333 8.38 -12.53 0.39
C VAL A 333 9.18 -13.82 0.24
N GLU A 334 8.51 -14.96 0.06
CA GLU A 334 9.16 -16.27 -0.09
C GLU A 334 9.95 -16.34 -1.41
N CYS A 335 9.38 -15.82 -2.51
CA CYS A 335 10.04 -15.78 -3.81
C CYS A 335 11.40 -15.05 -3.77
N PHE A 336 11.46 -13.89 -3.11
CA PHE A 336 12.70 -13.16 -2.95
C PHE A 336 13.62 -13.76 -1.88
N ALA A 337 13.06 -14.39 -0.85
CA ALA A 337 13.83 -15.07 0.19
C ALA A 337 14.60 -16.28 -0.37
N GLU A 338 13.97 -17.05 -1.27
CA GLU A 338 14.57 -18.22 -1.93
C GLU A 338 15.53 -17.84 -3.06
N ALA A 339 15.48 -16.59 -3.55
CA ALA A 339 16.31 -16.11 -4.64
C ALA A 339 17.72 -15.71 -4.20
N ALA A 340 17.99 -15.62 -2.91
CA ALA A 340 19.29 -15.15 -2.38
C ALA A 340 19.81 -16.07 -1.28
N ASP A 341 21.13 -16.04 -1.10
CA ASP A 341 21.80 -16.70 0.01
C ASP A 341 21.31 -16.14 1.37
N GLU A 342 21.47 -16.93 2.43
CA GLU A 342 20.99 -16.59 3.77
C GLU A 342 21.49 -15.23 4.27
N ARG A 343 22.74 -14.86 3.92
CA ARG A 343 23.35 -13.56 4.25
C ARG A 343 22.69 -12.36 3.57
N LEU A 344 22.13 -12.55 2.38
CA LEU A 344 21.48 -11.51 1.58
C LEU A 344 19.95 -11.59 1.61
N ARG A 345 19.39 -12.56 2.34
CA ARG A 345 17.95 -12.87 2.34
C ARG A 345 17.09 -11.65 2.67
N SER A 346 17.37 -10.97 3.78
CA SER A 346 16.60 -9.79 4.19
C SER A 346 16.73 -8.64 3.19
N PHE A 347 17.95 -8.44 2.65
CA PHE A 347 18.20 -7.41 1.65
C PHE A 347 17.50 -7.73 0.32
N SER A 348 17.52 -9.00 -0.12
CA SER A 348 16.79 -9.48 -1.30
C SER A 348 15.29 -9.24 -1.19
N ILE A 349 14.68 -9.58 -0.06
CA ILE A 349 13.26 -9.35 0.20
C ILE A 349 12.94 -7.86 0.12
N SER A 350 13.64 -7.05 0.88
CA SER A 350 13.38 -5.61 0.95
C SER A 350 13.56 -4.93 -0.42
N MET A 351 14.69 -5.16 -1.09
CA MET A 351 14.97 -4.59 -2.40
C MET A 351 14.00 -5.11 -3.47
N GLY A 352 13.74 -6.42 -3.47
CA GLY A 352 12.85 -7.03 -4.45
C GLY A 352 11.42 -6.47 -4.36
N LEU A 353 10.86 -6.43 -3.17
CA LEU A 353 9.50 -5.90 -2.95
C LEU A 353 9.40 -4.40 -3.26
N THR A 354 10.37 -3.61 -2.77
CA THR A 354 10.34 -2.16 -2.96
C THR A 354 10.55 -1.78 -4.43
N VAL A 355 11.59 -2.30 -5.08
CA VAL A 355 11.90 -1.96 -6.46
C VAL A 355 10.76 -2.40 -7.40
N SER A 356 10.26 -3.64 -7.24
CA SER A 356 9.19 -4.14 -8.10
C SER A 356 7.90 -3.34 -7.96
N SER A 357 7.49 -3.01 -6.73
CA SER A 357 6.27 -2.25 -6.50
C SER A 357 6.37 -0.80 -6.98
N VAL A 358 7.49 -0.12 -6.70
CA VAL A 358 7.69 1.27 -7.12
C VAL A 358 7.82 1.36 -8.63
N VAL A 359 8.71 0.57 -9.24
CA VAL A 359 8.92 0.61 -10.70
C VAL A 359 7.64 0.24 -11.44
N GLY A 360 6.96 -0.85 -11.03
CA GLY A 360 5.71 -1.28 -11.66
C GLY A 360 4.61 -0.22 -11.52
N THR A 361 4.48 0.43 -10.35
CA THR A 361 3.47 1.48 -10.13
C THR A 361 3.79 2.76 -10.91
N VAL A 362 5.03 3.21 -10.92
CA VAL A 362 5.45 4.41 -11.67
C VAL A 362 5.24 4.21 -13.17
N LEU A 363 5.64 3.06 -13.71
CA LEU A 363 5.37 2.70 -15.11
C LEU A 363 3.86 2.70 -15.42
N ALA A 364 3.05 2.10 -14.54
CA ALA A 364 1.61 2.06 -14.71
C ALA A 364 0.98 3.47 -14.72
N ASN A 365 1.42 4.34 -13.83
CA ASN A 365 0.90 5.68 -13.74
C ASN A 365 1.29 6.54 -14.95
N LEU A 366 2.57 6.50 -15.37
CA LEU A 366 3.05 7.29 -16.51
C LEU A 366 2.46 6.79 -17.83
N VAL A 367 2.54 5.47 -18.07
CA VAL A 367 2.00 4.87 -19.31
C VAL A 367 0.48 4.95 -19.33
N GLY A 368 -0.18 4.65 -18.19
CA GLY A 368 -1.63 4.67 -18.09
C GLY A 368 -2.21 6.06 -18.30
N GLY A 369 -1.62 7.09 -17.67
CA GLY A 369 -2.05 8.47 -17.88
C GLY A 369 -1.95 8.89 -19.35
N ARG A 370 -0.82 8.55 -20.01
CA ARG A 370 -0.62 8.87 -21.43
C ARG A 370 -1.62 8.12 -22.33
N LEU A 371 -1.86 6.85 -22.08
CA LEU A 371 -2.82 6.07 -22.85
C LEU A 371 -4.25 6.58 -22.69
N CYS A 372 -4.66 7.00 -21.48
CA CYS A 372 -5.96 7.61 -21.26
C CYS A 372 -6.15 8.88 -22.11
N ASP A 373 -5.13 9.76 -22.16
CA ASP A 373 -5.20 11.01 -22.93
C ASP A 373 -5.16 10.77 -24.45
N MET A 374 -4.43 9.73 -24.92
CA MET A 374 -4.33 9.42 -26.35
C MET A 374 -5.55 8.68 -26.90
N PHE A 375 -6.19 7.89 -26.10
CA PHE A 375 -7.31 7.02 -26.48
C PHE A 375 -8.52 7.29 -25.58
N HIS A 376 -8.71 6.46 -24.56
CA HIS A 376 -9.74 6.58 -23.54
C HIS A 376 -9.39 5.69 -22.34
N PRO A 377 -9.94 5.90 -21.14
CA PRO A 377 -9.62 5.11 -19.94
C PRO A 377 -9.79 3.59 -20.09
N GLY A 378 -10.81 3.14 -20.83
CA GLY A 378 -11.08 1.72 -21.07
C GLY A 378 -9.95 0.96 -21.77
N ILE A 379 -9.05 1.64 -22.53
CA ILE A 379 -7.89 1.01 -23.15
C ILE A 379 -6.97 0.35 -22.13
N LEU A 380 -6.94 0.89 -20.89
CA LEU A 380 -6.11 0.35 -19.84
C LEU A 380 -6.49 -1.08 -19.44
N ILE A 381 -7.77 -1.43 -19.62
CA ILE A 381 -8.25 -2.78 -19.35
C ILE A 381 -7.60 -3.76 -20.35
N LEU A 382 -7.60 -3.42 -21.64
CA LEU A 382 -6.98 -4.24 -22.69
C LEU A 382 -5.47 -4.36 -22.50
N VAL A 383 -4.78 -3.24 -22.23
CA VAL A 383 -3.32 -3.23 -22.01
C VAL A 383 -2.95 -4.02 -20.75
N SER A 384 -3.72 -3.86 -19.66
CA SER A 384 -3.53 -4.63 -18.43
C SER A 384 -3.73 -6.12 -18.66
N PHE A 385 -4.74 -6.53 -19.46
CA PHE A 385 -4.96 -7.91 -19.85
C PHE A 385 -3.76 -8.46 -20.63
N ALA A 386 -3.30 -7.74 -21.66
CA ALA A 386 -2.18 -8.15 -22.50
C ALA A 386 -0.88 -8.33 -21.69
N LEU A 387 -0.58 -7.37 -20.79
CA LEU A 387 0.57 -7.43 -19.89
C LEU A 387 0.46 -8.59 -18.89
N GLY A 388 -0.71 -8.78 -18.29
CA GLY A 388 -0.99 -9.89 -17.38
C GLY A 388 -0.86 -11.25 -18.07
N PHE A 389 -1.35 -11.36 -19.31
CA PHE A 389 -1.20 -12.57 -20.13
C PHE A 389 0.27 -12.86 -20.44
N LEU A 390 1.01 -11.86 -20.92
CA LEU A 390 2.44 -12.01 -21.21
C LEU A 390 3.22 -12.42 -19.95
N ASN A 391 2.97 -11.77 -18.83
CA ASN A 391 3.62 -12.09 -17.56
C ASN A 391 3.33 -13.53 -17.10
N SER A 392 2.07 -13.96 -17.20
CA SER A 392 1.66 -15.33 -16.88
C SER A 392 2.31 -16.34 -17.84
N ALA A 393 2.35 -16.04 -19.14
CA ALA A 393 2.98 -16.89 -20.15
C ALA A 393 4.48 -17.08 -19.87
N VAL A 394 5.21 -16.01 -19.56
CA VAL A 394 6.64 -16.07 -19.19
C VAL A 394 6.84 -16.91 -17.93
N PHE A 395 6.02 -16.72 -16.90
CA PHE A 395 6.10 -17.51 -15.66
C PHE A 395 5.88 -19.00 -15.93
N PHE A 396 4.86 -19.38 -16.68
CA PHE A 396 4.57 -20.80 -16.97
C PHE A 396 5.58 -21.42 -17.94
N ALA A 397 6.08 -20.67 -18.92
CA ALA A 397 7.13 -21.15 -19.84
C ALA A 397 8.42 -21.51 -19.10
N GLU A 398 8.85 -20.66 -18.16
CA GLU A 398 10.02 -20.92 -17.30
C GLU A 398 9.82 -22.19 -16.45
N ARG A 399 8.61 -22.40 -15.95
CA ARG A 399 8.30 -23.61 -15.14
C ARG A 399 8.30 -24.88 -15.99
N LEU A 400 7.76 -24.82 -17.19
CA LEU A 400 7.79 -25.95 -18.12
C LEU A 400 9.23 -26.31 -18.52
N TYR A 401 10.06 -25.28 -18.80
CA TYR A 401 11.48 -25.49 -19.14
C TYR A 401 12.23 -26.22 -18.01
N HIS A 402 12.12 -25.74 -16.77
CA HIS A 402 12.76 -26.38 -15.62
C HIS A 402 12.18 -27.76 -15.27
N SER A 403 10.92 -28.05 -15.63
CA SER A 403 10.35 -29.38 -15.44
C SER A 403 10.93 -30.38 -16.45
N MET A 404 11.12 -29.95 -17.70
CA MET A 404 11.73 -30.79 -18.73
C MET A 404 13.21 -31.10 -18.45
N GLU A 405 13.96 -30.10 -17.93
CA GLU A 405 15.37 -30.27 -17.57
C GLU A 405 15.60 -31.27 -16.40
N LYS A 406 14.58 -31.47 -15.54
CA LYS A 406 14.63 -32.44 -14.43
C LYS A 406 14.27 -33.86 -14.82
N HIS A 407 13.62 -34.04 -15.94
CA HIS A 407 13.11 -35.35 -16.40
C HIS A 407 13.79 -35.87 -17.67
N GLY A 408 14.67 -35.08 -18.31
CA GLY A 408 15.58 -35.48 -19.36
C GLY A 408 17.02 -35.67 -18.81
#